data_4c5ef5f6f3612f03b4235836d7602777
#
_entry.id   4c5ef5f6f3612f03b4235836d7602777
#
_cell.length_a   1.000
_cell.length_b   1.000
_cell.length_c   1.000
_cell.angle_alpha   90.00
_cell.angle_beta   90.00
_cell.angle_gamma   90.00
#
_symmetry.space_group_name_H-M   'P 1'
#
loop_
_entity.id
_entity.type
_entity.pdbx_description
1 polymer ?
#
loop_
_entity_poly.entity_id
_entity_poly.type
_entity_poly.pdbx_seq_one_letter_code
_entity_poly.pdbx_strand_id
1 'polypeptide(L)'
;SRGLGDVYKRQYAHHPREISATIETARKKYPQKDVVAVFQPHTFSRTQAFLNEFAESLSKADQVFLCEIFGSIRENTGDLTIEDLIKRIDGSTLIDENSIDVLEKFDNAVILFMGAGDIQKLLKAYFEKLGVKNDF
;
A
#
# COMPACT_ATOMS: atom_id res chain seq x y z
N SER A 1 13.75 -15.80 2.79
CA SER A 1 13.40 -16.20 1.45
C SER A 1 12.94 -14.98 0.67
N ARG A 2 13.23 -14.91 -0.59
CA ARG A 2 12.95 -13.74 -1.42
C ARG A 2 11.53 -13.77 -2.00
N GLY A 3 10.55 -13.85 -1.14
CA GLY A 3 9.16 -13.84 -1.55
C GLY A 3 8.67 -15.15 -2.15
N LEU A 4 9.36 -16.26 -1.92
CA LEU A 4 8.97 -17.56 -2.48
C LEU A 4 7.60 -18.02 -1.99
N GLY A 5 7.20 -17.64 -0.78
CA GLY A 5 5.90 -17.97 -0.23
C GLY A 5 4.87 -16.86 -0.37
N ASP A 6 5.24 -15.76 -1.01
CA ASP A 6 4.38 -14.57 -1.09
C ASP A 6 3.46 -14.60 -2.30
N VAL A 7 2.34 -13.93 -2.16
CA VAL A 7 1.39 -13.67 -3.25
C VAL A 7 1.32 -12.16 -3.45
N TYR A 8 1.40 -11.72 -4.70
CA TYR A 8 1.39 -10.30 -5.04
C TYR A 8 0.12 -9.98 -5.79
N LYS A 9 -0.59 -8.94 -5.35
CA LYS A 9 -1.83 -8.49 -5.98
C LYS A 9 -1.77 -7.01 -6.23
N ARG A 10 -2.21 -6.58 -7.40
CA ARG A 10 -2.40 -5.18 -7.73
C ARG A 10 -3.89 -4.91 -7.76
N GLN A 11 -4.31 -3.86 -7.05
CA GLN A 11 -5.71 -3.49 -6.96
C GLN A 11 -5.86 -1.98 -7.11
N TYR A 12 -6.89 -1.56 -7.82
CA TYR A 12 -7.21 -0.15 -7.98
C TYR A 12 -7.94 0.45 -6.78
N ALA A 13 -7.99 -0.25 -5.67
CA ALA A 13 -8.63 0.23 -4.46
C ALA A 13 -8.06 1.60 -4.07
N HIS A 14 -8.91 2.61 -4.04
CA HIS A 14 -8.49 3.97 -3.72
C HIS A 14 -9.48 4.69 -2.80
N HIS A 15 -10.54 4.04 -2.40
CA HIS A 15 -11.51 4.51 -1.43
C HIS A 15 -11.44 3.62 -0.19
N PRO A 16 -11.65 4.16 1.03
CA PRO A 16 -11.56 3.34 2.26
C PRO A 16 -12.38 2.06 2.22
N ARG A 17 -13.57 2.12 1.66
CA ARG A 17 -14.45 0.94 1.51
C ARG A 17 -13.81 -0.13 0.65
N GLU A 18 -13.21 0.26 -0.46
CA GLU A 18 -12.54 -0.65 -1.39
C GLU A 18 -11.31 -1.27 -0.73
N ILE A 19 -10.56 -0.47 0.03
CA ILE A 19 -9.38 -0.93 0.75
C ILE A 19 -9.79 -2.00 1.78
N SER A 20 -10.82 -1.73 2.57
CA SER A 20 -11.34 -2.69 3.54
C SER A 20 -11.76 -4.00 2.87
N ALA A 21 -12.51 -3.90 1.78
CA ALA A 21 -12.98 -5.08 1.06
C ALA A 21 -11.81 -5.90 0.49
N THR A 22 -10.80 -5.22 -0.05
CA THR A 22 -9.62 -5.87 -0.63
C THR A 22 -8.85 -6.63 0.45
N ILE A 23 -8.62 -6.00 1.60
CA ILE A 23 -7.90 -6.64 2.71
C ILE A 23 -8.69 -7.83 3.26
N GLU A 24 -9.99 -7.67 3.45
CA GLU A 24 -10.85 -8.73 3.97
C GLU A 24 -10.90 -9.93 3.01
N THR A 25 -10.98 -9.66 1.71
CA THR A 25 -10.96 -10.71 0.69
C THR A 25 -9.63 -11.47 0.72
N ALA A 26 -8.52 -10.76 0.84
CA ALA A 26 -7.21 -11.39 0.93
C ALA A 26 -7.09 -12.28 2.16
N ARG A 27 -7.63 -11.83 3.31
CA ARG A 27 -7.60 -12.64 4.53
C ARG A 27 -8.40 -13.94 4.39
N LYS A 28 -9.54 -13.86 3.71
CA LYS A 28 -10.39 -15.06 3.49
C LYS A 28 -9.74 -16.03 2.53
N LYS A 29 -9.10 -15.50 1.49
CA LYS A 29 -8.48 -16.34 0.46
C LYS A 29 -7.17 -16.97 0.94
N TYR A 30 -6.44 -16.26 1.79
CA TYR A 30 -5.12 -16.69 2.26
C TYR A 30 -5.05 -16.64 3.79
N PRO A 31 -5.84 -17.48 4.48
CA PRO A 31 -5.95 -17.38 5.95
C PRO A 31 -4.66 -17.70 6.70
N GLN A 32 -3.69 -18.34 6.04
CA GLN A 32 -2.42 -18.71 6.65
C GLN A 32 -1.30 -17.69 6.37
N LYS A 33 -1.61 -16.64 5.64
CA LYS A 33 -0.62 -15.63 5.27
C LYS A 33 -0.90 -14.30 5.95
N ASP A 34 0.16 -13.55 6.24
CA ASP A 34 0.02 -12.17 6.67
C ASP A 34 -0.42 -11.31 5.49
N VAL A 35 -1.20 -10.29 5.77
CA VAL A 35 -1.64 -9.32 4.75
C VAL A 35 -0.82 -8.06 4.90
N VAL A 36 -0.07 -7.73 3.87
CA VAL A 36 0.76 -6.53 3.80
C VAL A 36 0.13 -5.56 2.81
N ALA A 37 -0.22 -4.37 3.26
CA ALA A 37 -0.80 -3.34 2.40
C ALA A 37 0.27 -2.34 2.00
N VAL A 38 0.38 -2.08 0.71
CA VAL A 38 1.21 -1.01 0.15
C VAL A 38 0.26 -0.08 -0.57
N PHE A 39 0.08 1.12 -0.05
CA PHE A 39 -0.97 2.03 -0.53
C PHE A 39 -0.42 3.39 -0.91
N GLN A 40 -0.85 3.88 -2.07
CA GLN A 40 -0.59 5.26 -2.49
C GLN A 40 -1.89 6.03 -2.51
N PRO A 41 -2.07 7.03 -1.62
CA PRO A 41 -3.23 7.90 -1.68
C PRO A 41 -3.23 8.71 -2.96
N HIS A 42 -4.42 8.93 -3.52
CA HIS A 42 -4.59 9.71 -4.74
C HIS A 42 -5.36 10.98 -4.43
N THR A 43 -4.80 12.11 -4.80
CA THR A 43 -5.22 13.49 -4.55
C THR A 43 -5.16 13.89 -3.06
N PHE A 44 -4.73 15.12 -2.82
CA PHE A 44 -4.63 15.66 -1.47
C PHE A 44 -6.01 15.91 -0.85
N SER A 45 -6.95 16.39 -1.65
CA SER A 45 -8.30 16.70 -1.14
C SER A 45 -9.03 15.43 -0.68
N ARG A 46 -8.95 14.35 -1.44
CA ARG A 46 -9.59 13.09 -1.05
C ARG A 46 -8.92 12.50 0.20
N THR A 47 -7.58 12.54 0.23
CA THR A 47 -6.83 12.01 1.36
C THR A 47 -7.18 12.75 2.64
N GLN A 48 -7.27 14.06 2.58
CA GLN A 48 -7.64 14.87 3.74
C GLN A 48 -9.07 14.61 4.18
N ALA A 49 -10.00 14.50 3.23
CA ALA A 49 -11.42 14.30 3.54
C ALA A 49 -11.67 12.95 4.24
N PHE A 50 -10.88 11.93 3.91
CA PHE A 50 -11.09 10.57 4.42
C PHE A 50 -9.92 10.05 5.24
N LEU A 51 -9.15 10.96 5.85
CA LEU A 51 -7.91 10.61 6.52
C LEU A 51 -8.09 9.51 7.59
N ASN A 52 -9.07 9.67 8.46
CA ASN A 52 -9.35 8.70 9.52
C ASN A 52 -9.92 7.39 8.97
N GLU A 53 -10.76 7.47 7.95
CA GLU A 53 -11.35 6.31 7.31
C GLU A 53 -10.27 5.48 6.59
N PHE A 54 -9.30 6.14 5.94
CA PHE A 54 -8.16 5.45 5.36
C PHE A 54 -7.34 4.72 6.43
N ALA A 55 -7.07 5.41 7.54
CA ALA A 55 -6.31 4.81 8.64
C ALA A 55 -7.01 3.58 9.20
N GLU A 56 -8.31 3.67 9.41
CA GLU A 56 -9.11 2.57 9.93
C GLU A 56 -9.10 1.38 8.97
N SER A 57 -9.32 1.64 7.68
CA SER A 57 -9.35 0.58 6.66
C SER A 57 -8.00 -0.12 6.52
N LEU A 58 -6.92 0.65 6.43
CA LEU A 58 -5.58 0.12 6.26
C LEU A 58 -5.10 -0.65 7.50
N SER A 59 -5.55 -0.25 8.68
CA SER A 59 -5.18 -0.91 9.93
C SER A 59 -5.69 -2.35 10.02
N LYS A 60 -6.55 -2.77 9.10
CA LYS A 60 -7.00 -4.17 9.02
C LYS A 60 -5.91 -5.09 8.49
N ALA A 61 -4.89 -4.54 7.85
CA ALA A 61 -3.73 -5.32 7.40
C ALA A 61 -2.76 -5.56 8.56
N ASP A 62 -1.91 -6.56 8.42
CA ASP A 62 -0.90 -6.87 9.44
C ASP A 62 0.27 -5.89 9.40
N GLN A 63 0.59 -5.39 8.21
CA GLN A 63 1.65 -4.41 8.01
C GLN A 63 1.23 -3.44 6.92
N VAL A 64 1.54 -2.16 7.10
CA VAL A 64 1.16 -1.10 6.16
C VAL A 64 2.37 -0.30 5.73
N PHE A 65 2.53 -0.13 4.45
CA PHE A 65 3.51 0.76 3.84
C PHE A 65 2.77 1.81 3.02
N LEU A 66 3.19 3.06 3.13
CA LEU A 66 2.51 4.18 2.48
C LEU A 66 3.46 4.91 1.55
N CYS A 67 2.97 5.20 0.34
CA CYS A 67 3.69 6.03 -0.63
C CYS A 67 3.29 7.48 -0.47
N GLU A 68 4.11 8.39 -0.99
CA GLU A 68 3.75 9.79 -1.05
C GLU A 68 2.40 9.98 -1.74
N ILE A 69 1.65 11.00 -1.33
CA ILE A 69 0.35 11.28 -1.92
C ILE A 69 0.53 11.63 -3.40
N PHE A 70 -0.19 10.92 -4.27
CA PHE A 70 -0.18 11.21 -5.70
C PHE A 70 -1.14 12.36 -6.00
N GLY A 71 -0.59 13.45 -6.53
CA GLY A 71 -1.41 14.60 -6.85
C GLY A 71 -0.56 15.84 -7.08
N SER A 72 -1.23 16.92 -7.47
CA SER A 72 -0.58 18.20 -7.71
C SER A 72 -0.39 18.94 -6.38
N ILE A 73 0.76 19.56 -6.20
CA ILE A 73 1.00 20.44 -5.06
C ILE A 73 -0.05 21.55 -5.01
N ARG A 74 -0.57 21.97 -6.16
CA ARG A 74 -1.62 23.00 -6.24
C ARG A 74 -2.94 22.57 -5.61
N GLU A 75 -3.19 21.27 -5.51
CA GLU A 75 -4.39 20.76 -4.85
C GLU A 75 -4.30 20.86 -3.34
N ASN A 76 -3.08 20.90 -2.81
CA ASN A 76 -2.87 20.91 -1.37
C ASN A 76 -2.98 22.34 -0.85
N THR A 77 -4.17 22.71 -0.40
CA THR A 77 -4.44 24.04 0.17
C THR A 77 -4.08 24.13 1.64
N GLY A 78 -3.59 23.04 2.24
CA GLY A 78 -3.16 22.97 3.63
C GLY A 78 -1.79 22.32 3.73
N ASP A 79 -1.44 21.89 4.92
CA ASP A 79 -0.13 21.28 5.21
C ASP A 79 -0.18 19.75 5.23
N LEU A 80 -1.14 19.16 4.52
CA LEU A 80 -1.29 17.70 4.48
C LEU A 80 -0.07 17.04 3.85
N THR A 81 0.47 16.05 4.56
CA THR A 81 1.52 15.17 4.04
C THR A 81 1.17 13.74 4.36
N ILE A 82 1.90 12.80 3.77
CA ILE A 82 1.69 11.38 4.06
C ILE A 82 1.94 11.07 5.55
N GLU A 83 2.73 11.88 6.23
CA GLU A 83 2.99 11.73 7.66
C GLU A 83 1.70 11.81 8.48
N ASP A 84 0.73 12.58 8.03
CA ASP A 84 -0.57 12.66 8.71
C ASP A 84 -1.30 11.33 8.73
N LEU A 85 -1.11 10.52 7.70
CA LEU A 85 -1.69 9.19 7.65
C LEU A 85 -0.82 8.19 8.41
N ILE A 86 0.51 8.29 8.27
CA ILE A 86 1.45 7.39 8.94
C ILE A 86 1.24 7.40 10.45
N LYS A 87 1.12 8.57 11.04
CA LYS A 87 0.96 8.66 12.50
C LYS A 87 -0.38 8.15 13.02
N ARG A 88 -1.34 7.87 12.13
CA ARG A 88 -2.64 7.30 12.48
C ARG A 88 -2.70 5.79 12.35
N ILE A 89 -1.64 5.18 11.83
CA ILE A 89 -1.57 3.72 11.60
C ILE A 89 -0.33 3.19 12.30
N ASP A 90 -0.52 2.43 13.37
CA ASP A 90 0.59 1.89 14.14
C ASP A 90 1.48 1.00 13.27
N GLY A 91 2.79 1.24 13.34
CA GLY A 91 3.78 0.44 12.62
C GLY A 91 3.88 0.71 11.13
N SER A 92 3.12 1.68 10.60
CA SER A 92 3.23 2.01 9.18
C SER A 92 4.47 2.85 8.90
N THR A 93 5.00 2.70 7.70
CA THR A 93 6.19 3.44 7.27
C THR A 93 6.04 3.88 5.82
N LEU A 94 6.80 4.90 5.48
CA LEU A 94 6.89 5.38 4.10
C LEU A 94 7.68 4.38 3.24
N ILE A 95 7.27 4.20 2.00
CA ILE A 95 7.97 3.35 1.05
C ILE A 95 8.06 4.06 -0.30
N ASP A 96 9.18 3.88 -0.98
CA ASP A 96 9.39 4.37 -2.34
C ASP A 96 10.28 3.38 -3.10
N GLU A 97 10.66 3.72 -4.34
CA GLU A 97 11.49 2.84 -5.16
C GLU A 97 12.86 2.57 -4.54
N ASN A 98 13.37 3.50 -3.75
CA ASN A 98 14.69 3.36 -3.12
C ASN A 98 14.66 2.47 -1.88
N SER A 99 13.50 2.30 -1.27
CA SER A 99 13.34 1.48 -0.06
C SER A 99 12.48 0.24 -0.30
N ILE A 100 12.21 -0.10 -1.56
CA ILE A 100 11.31 -1.20 -1.92
C ILE A 100 11.79 -2.55 -1.41
N ASP A 101 13.08 -2.71 -1.19
CA ASP A 101 13.67 -3.94 -0.69
C ASP A 101 13.22 -4.29 0.73
N VAL A 102 12.61 -3.36 1.45
CA VAL A 102 12.02 -3.66 2.77
C VAL A 102 10.97 -4.76 2.67
N LEU A 103 10.35 -4.93 1.50
CA LEU A 103 9.34 -5.97 1.29
C LEU A 103 9.95 -7.37 1.18
N GLU A 104 11.26 -7.48 0.97
CA GLU A 104 11.93 -8.78 0.88
C GLU A 104 11.99 -9.53 2.20
N LYS A 105 11.73 -8.86 3.32
CA LYS A 105 11.70 -9.50 4.63
C LYS A 105 10.52 -10.46 4.82
N PHE A 106 9.49 -10.32 4.01
CA PHE A 106 8.31 -11.17 4.08
C PHE A 106 8.56 -12.45 3.28
N ASP A 107 8.16 -13.60 3.81
CA ASP A 107 8.32 -14.88 3.14
C ASP A 107 7.06 -15.73 3.14
N ASN A 108 5.96 -15.20 3.68
CA ASN A 108 4.67 -15.89 3.67
C ASN A 108 3.55 -14.85 3.83
N ALA A 109 3.45 -13.96 2.86
CA ALA A 109 2.52 -12.84 2.93
C ALA A 109 1.75 -12.66 1.63
N VAL A 110 0.57 -12.04 1.74
CA VAL A 110 -0.13 -11.47 0.60
C VAL A 110 0.23 -9.99 0.59
N ILE A 111 0.91 -9.54 -0.45
CA ILE A 111 1.31 -8.14 -0.58
C ILE A 111 0.37 -7.46 -1.56
N LEU A 112 -0.43 -6.54 -1.05
CA LEU A 112 -1.45 -5.84 -1.82
C LEU A 112 -0.95 -4.46 -2.21
N PHE A 113 -0.73 -4.25 -3.50
CA PHE A 113 -0.35 -2.95 -4.04
C PHE A 113 -1.63 -2.23 -4.46
N MET A 114 -2.04 -1.25 -3.67
CA MET A 114 -3.33 -0.57 -3.85
C MET A 114 -3.16 0.91 -4.14
N GLY A 115 -4.07 1.43 -4.93
CA GLY A 115 -4.13 2.83 -5.27
C GLY A 115 -4.08 3.08 -6.76
N ALA A 116 -4.05 4.35 -7.11
CA ALA A 116 -3.90 4.80 -8.48
C ALA A 116 -2.57 5.55 -8.61
N GLY A 117 -2.20 5.93 -9.83
CA GLY A 117 -0.99 6.71 -10.04
C GLY A 117 0.27 5.86 -10.09
N ASP A 118 1.26 6.19 -9.28
CA ASP A 118 2.61 5.62 -9.38
C ASP A 118 2.79 4.25 -8.71
N ILE A 119 1.73 3.68 -8.14
CA ILE A 119 1.84 2.38 -7.46
C ILE A 119 2.33 1.28 -8.42
N GLN A 120 1.99 1.40 -9.69
CA GLN A 120 2.45 0.47 -10.72
C GLN A 120 3.96 0.49 -10.89
N LYS A 121 4.55 1.66 -10.82
CA LYS A 121 6.02 1.82 -10.93
C LYS A 121 6.71 1.15 -9.75
N LEU A 122 6.14 1.29 -8.57
CA LEU A 122 6.68 0.66 -7.37
C LEU A 122 6.63 -0.86 -7.48
N LEU A 123 5.51 -1.40 -7.92
CA LEU A 123 5.35 -2.84 -8.13
C LEU A 123 6.37 -3.37 -9.14
N LYS A 124 6.55 -2.66 -10.24
CA LYS A 124 7.52 -3.03 -11.26
C LYS A 124 8.94 -3.03 -10.69
N ALA A 125 9.29 -1.98 -9.94
CA ALA A 125 10.60 -1.87 -9.31
C ALA A 125 10.86 -3.04 -8.35
N TYR A 126 9.86 -3.45 -7.60
CA TYR A 126 9.98 -4.57 -6.68
C TYR A 126 10.24 -5.88 -7.41
N PHE A 127 9.49 -6.16 -8.49
CA PHE A 127 9.70 -7.37 -9.27
C PHE A 127 11.07 -7.39 -9.94
N GLU A 128 11.57 -6.25 -10.39
CA GLU A 128 12.91 -6.16 -10.96
C GLU A 128 13.97 -6.51 -9.91
N LYS A 129 13.81 -6.05 -8.68
CA LYS A 129 14.74 -6.38 -7.60
C LYS A 129 14.70 -7.86 -7.21
N LEU A 130 13.54 -8.49 -7.30
CA LEU A 130 13.40 -9.92 -7.03
C LEU A 130 13.92 -10.78 -8.19
N GLY A 131 14.11 -10.20 -9.37
CA GLY A 131 14.45 -10.95 -10.56
C GLY A 131 13.28 -11.76 -11.08
N VAL A 132 12.06 -11.39 -10.74
CA VAL A 132 10.84 -12.06 -11.13
C VAL A 132 10.21 -11.34 -12.31
N LYS A 133 9.67 -12.10 -13.27
CA LYS A 133 8.98 -11.53 -14.40
C LYS A 133 7.65 -10.92 -13.95
N ASN A 134 7.41 -9.67 -14.37
CA ASN A 134 6.19 -8.97 -14.08
C ASN A 134 5.16 -9.24 -15.17
N ASP A 135 4.12 -10.01 -14.84
CA ASP A 135 3.05 -10.38 -15.76
C ASP A 135 1.77 -9.53 -15.59
N PHE A 136 1.83 -8.47 -14.80
CA PHE A 136 0.70 -7.59 -14.57
C PHE A 136 0.56 -6.51 -15.61
#